data_cc84d7427c39e418ce848b95ea7ac99b
#
_entry.id   cc84d7427c39e418ce848b95ea7ac99b
#
_cell.length_a   1.000
_cell.length_b   1.000
_cell.length_c   1.000
_cell.angle_alpha   90.00
_cell.angle_beta   90.00
_cell.angle_gamma   90.00
#
_symmetry.space_group_name_H-M   'P 1'
#
loop_
_entity.id
_entity.type
_entity.pdbx_description
1 polymer ?
#
loop_
_entity_poly.entity_id
_entity_poly.type
_entity_poly.pdbx_seq_one_letter_code
_entity_poly.pdbx_strand_id
1 'polypeptide(L)'
;MKHGALALVVVLVLACVALAGDHPLLVTPAWLTERLDRADLRIVDLSDAEDYAKGHIPGALHLDLADARMQASEGVFRLPTAEEGRRLLARLGITRDTTVVLYDDEGGLHAAWLFLVLDVLGHPRVSILDGGSQRWRAGGGAWTTELPDVPRSRVVPTLRPQSDSVAGASWVRDRLDRRDVALVDARSWDEYTGRDLRARRGGHIPGAVNIEWKRHLQADGTFKPLAELRQMYQAERVTPDKTVVTYCQTHHRAAHTYFVLRLLGYPRVVAYTGSWAEWGNRADLPLER
;
A
#
# COMPACT_ATOMS: atom_id res chain seq x y z
N MET A 1 -22.64 -66.14 -5.41
CA MET A 1 -21.90 -65.13 -6.19
C MET A 1 -22.51 -63.77 -5.87
N LYS A 2 -21.84 -62.98 -5.00
CA LYS A 2 -22.28 -61.61 -4.62
C LYS A 2 -21.23 -60.65 -5.12
N HIS A 3 -21.60 -59.83 -6.07
CA HIS A 3 -20.74 -58.76 -6.60
C HIS A 3 -20.90 -57.53 -5.74
N GLY A 4 -19.85 -57.14 -4.99
CA GLY A 4 -19.78 -55.88 -4.28
C GLY A 4 -19.28 -54.78 -5.20
N ALA A 5 -20.09 -53.78 -5.45
CA ALA A 5 -19.71 -52.59 -6.17
C ALA A 5 -18.96 -51.66 -5.24
N LEU A 6 -17.70 -51.36 -5.57
CA LEU A 6 -16.86 -50.40 -4.87
C LEU A 6 -17.18 -48.99 -5.42
N ALA A 7 -17.85 -48.16 -4.62
CA ALA A 7 -18.12 -46.78 -5.01
C ALA A 7 -16.86 -45.94 -4.77
N LEU A 8 -16.30 -45.42 -5.85
CA LEU A 8 -15.17 -44.48 -5.85
C LEU A 8 -15.71 -43.07 -5.51
N VAL A 9 -15.47 -42.60 -4.31
CA VAL A 9 -15.76 -41.19 -3.93
C VAL A 9 -14.64 -40.34 -4.45
N VAL A 10 -14.89 -39.60 -5.53
CA VAL A 10 -14.00 -38.59 -6.06
C VAL A 10 -14.25 -37.31 -5.24
N VAL A 11 -13.35 -36.96 -4.31
CA VAL A 11 -13.36 -35.68 -3.63
C VAL A 11 -12.78 -34.64 -4.59
N LEU A 12 -13.66 -33.87 -5.21
CA LEU A 12 -13.26 -32.67 -5.97
C LEU A 12 -12.81 -31.60 -4.94
N VAL A 13 -11.50 -31.46 -4.77
CA VAL A 13 -10.92 -30.28 -4.12
C VAL A 13 -11.05 -29.11 -5.09
N LEU A 14 -12.10 -28.32 -4.96
CA LEU A 14 -12.19 -27.00 -5.61
C LEU A 14 -11.09 -26.13 -5.01
N ALA A 15 -9.94 -26.04 -5.70
CA ALA A 15 -8.98 -24.99 -5.49
C ALA A 15 -9.68 -23.68 -5.87
N CYS A 16 -10.03 -22.85 -4.88
CA CYS A 16 -10.33 -21.45 -5.09
C CYS A 16 -9.10 -20.80 -5.72
N VAL A 17 -9.07 -20.72 -7.05
CA VAL A 17 -8.14 -19.86 -7.76
C VAL A 17 -8.57 -18.43 -7.42
N ALA A 18 -7.88 -17.81 -6.46
CA ALA A 18 -7.93 -16.38 -6.28
C ALA A 18 -7.51 -15.76 -7.63
N LEU A 19 -8.38 -14.95 -8.21
CA LEU A 19 -8.03 -14.01 -9.28
C LEU A 19 -7.14 -12.91 -8.68
N ALA A 20 -5.94 -13.30 -8.23
CA ALA A 20 -4.82 -12.39 -8.12
C ALA A 20 -4.38 -12.14 -9.57
N GLY A 21 -4.36 -10.90 -10.01
CA GLY A 21 -3.79 -10.56 -11.30
C GLY A 21 -2.41 -11.20 -11.44
N ASP A 22 -2.01 -11.57 -12.67
CA ASP A 22 -0.77 -12.30 -12.98
C ASP A 22 0.54 -11.61 -12.53
N HIS A 23 0.45 -10.51 -11.78
CA HIS A 23 1.57 -9.69 -11.36
C HIS A 23 1.71 -9.66 -9.82
N PRO A 24 2.90 -10.04 -9.26
CA PRO A 24 3.09 -10.07 -7.81
C PRO A 24 3.16 -8.65 -7.24
N LEU A 25 2.44 -8.38 -6.14
CA LEU A 25 2.47 -7.06 -5.48
C LEU A 25 3.76 -6.83 -4.68
N LEU A 26 4.41 -7.88 -4.20
CA LEU A 26 5.68 -7.85 -3.48
C LEU A 26 6.71 -8.66 -4.24
N VAL A 27 7.87 -8.07 -4.55
CA VAL A 27 8.95 -8.72 -5.32
C VAL A 27 10.25 -8.76 -4.55
N THR A 28 11.04 -9.80 -4.77
CA THR A 28 12.36 -9.95 -4.14
C THR A 28 13.46 -9.25 -4.96
N PRO A 29 14.64 -8.96 -4.36
CA PRO A 29 15.81 -8.51 -5.11
C PRO A 29 16.18 -9.43 -6.29
N ALA A 30 16.12 -10.75 -6.09
CA ALA A 30 16.41 -11.71 -7.17
C ALA A 30 15.43 -11.57 -8.35
N TRP A 31 14.13 -11.43 -8.05
CA TRP A 31 13.11 -11.20 -9.09
C TRP A 31 13.39 -9.93 -9.91
N LEU A 32 13.83 -8.86 -9.25
CA LEU A 32 14.14 -7.59 -9.90
C LEU A 32 15.44 -7.68 -10.72
N THR A 33 16.49 -8.33 -10.17
CA THR A 33 17.76 -8.52 -10.87
C THR A 33 17.60 -9.18 -12.23
N GLU A 34 16.74 -10.21 -12.33
CA GLU A 34 16.46 -10.90 -13.59
C GLU A 34 15.74 -10.04 -14.64
N ARG A 35 15.29 -8.83 -14.24
CA ARG A 35 14.40 -8.00 -15.06
C ARG A 35 14.91 -6.58 -15.29
N LEU A 36 16.11 -6.23 -14.81
CA LEU A 36 16.65 -4.87 -14.90
C LEU A 36 16.71 -4.33 -16.34
N ASP A 37 16.99 -5.21 -17.31
CA ASP A 37 17.15 -4.81 -18.73
C ASP A 37 15.82 -4.75 -19.51
N ARG A 38 14.68 -4.97 -18.84
CA ARG A 38 13.39 -4.95 -19.53
C ARG A 38 12.95 -3.53 -19.87
N ALA A 39 12.62 -3.29 -21.13
CA ALA A 39 12.17 -1.99 -21.61
C ALA A 39 10.82 -1.54 -21.01
N ASP A 40 9.97 -2.50 -20.61
CA ASP A 40 8.67 -2.24 -19.97
C ASP A 40 8.76 -2.11 -18.43
N LEU A 41 9.95 -2.19 -17.84
CA LEU A 41 10.16 -1.98 -16.42
C LEU A 41 10.39 -0.49 -16.12
N ARG A 42 9.80 -0.02 -15.02
CA ARG A 42 10.12 1.25 -14.35
C ARG A 42 10.36 0.99 -12.89
N ILE A 43 11.52 1.39 -12.44
CA ILE A 43 11.89 1.35 -11.03
C ILE A 43 11.78 2.78 -10.51
N VAL A 44 11.10 2.97 -9.38
CA VAL A 44 10.94 4.29 -8.76
C VAL A 44 11.48 4.23 -7.33
N ASP A 45 12.45 5.07 -7.06
CA ASP A 45 13.07 5.30 -5.76
C ASP A 45 12.33 6.44 -5.05
N LEU A 46 11.83 6.16 -3.84
CA LEU A 46 11.13 7.12 -2.99
C LEU A 46 11.93 7.46 -1.72
N SER A 47 13.22 7.12 -1.65
CA SER A 47 14.12 7.60 -0.61
C SER A 47 14.35 9.12 -0.75
N ASP A 48 14.96 9.73 0.26
CA ASP A 48 15.31 11.15 0.18
C ASP A 48 16.27 11.43 -0.98
N ALA A 49 16.16 12.63 -1.58
CA ALA A 49 16.97 13.02 -2.75
C ALA A 49 18.48 12.93 -2.49
N GLU A 50 18.92 13.21 -1.26
CA GLU A 50 20.33 13.08 -0.87
C GLU A 50 20.81 11.62 -0.87
N ASP A 51 19.96 10.68 -0.45
CA ASP A 51 20.28 9.25 -0.43
C ASP A 51 20.24 8.65 -1.83
N TYR A 52 19.28 9.05 -2.66
CA TYR A 52 19.28 8.72 -4.08
C TYR A 52 20.55 9.19 -4.80
N ALA A 53 21.02 10.42 -4.51
CA ALA A 53 22.24 10.97 -5.10
C ALA A 53 23.52 10.21 -4.68
N LYS A 54 23.54 9.59 -3.49
CA LYS A 54 24.66 8.73 -3.02
C LYS A 54 24.68 7.37 -3.75
N GLY A 55 23.56 7.02 -4.40
CA GLY A 55 23.42 5.84 -5.23
C GLY A 55 22.00 5.26 -5.17
N HIS A 56 21.68 4.50 -6.22
CA HIS A 56 20.35 3.90 -6.42
C HIS A 56 20.46 2.62 -7.28
N ILE A 57 19.37 1.88 -7.40
CA ILE A 57 19.28 0.71 -8.30
C ILE A 57 19.42 1.20 -9.74
N PRO A 58 20.25 0.58 -10.61
CA PRO A 58 20.41 0.98 -12.00
C PRO A 58 19.06 1.15 -12.70
N GLY A 59 18.87 2.30 -13.37
CA GLY A 59 17.62 2.63 -14.06
C GLY A 59 16.48 3.14 -13.16
N ALA A 60 16.68 3.25 -11.86
CA ALA A 60 15.67 3.80 -10.95
C ALA A 60 15.53 5.31 -11.13
N LEU A 61 14.28 5.77 -11.24
CA LEU A 61 13.92 7.18 -11.23
C LEU A 61 13.63 7.64 -9.80
N HIS A 62 14.17 8.78 -9.41
CA HIS A 62 13.78 9.40 -8.14
C HIS A 62 12.42 10.09 -8.24
N LEU A 63 11.61 9.91 -7.21
CA LEU A 63 10.37 10.65 -7.01
C LEU A 63 10.29 11.16 -5.56
N ASP A 64 10.29 12.48 -5.42
CA ASP A 64 9.94 13.09 -4.11
C ASP A 64 8.49 12.75 -3.78
N LEU A 65 8.26 12.27 -2.56
CA LEU A 65 6.93 11.89 -2.09
C LEU A 65 5.93 13.06 -2.19
N ALA A 66 6.38 14.31 -2.03
CA ALA A 66 5.57 15.51 -2.15
C ALA A 66 4.93 15.64 -3.55
N ASP A 67 5.54 15.08 -4.58
CA ASP A 67 5.01 15.08 -5.95
C ASP A 67 3.81 14.14 -6.15
N ALA A 68 3.62 13.20 -5.23
CA ALA A 68 2.51 12.23 -5.25
C ALA A 68 1.57 12.37 -4.05
N ARG A 69 1.88 13.26 -3.10
CA ARG A 69 1.15 13.46 -1.85
C ARG A 69 0.65 14.90 -1.76
N MET A 70 -0.53 15.14 -2.31
CA MET A 70 -1.10 16.48 -2.44
C MET A 70 -1.61 17.00 -1.10
N GLN A 71 -1.24 18.21 -0.71
CA GLN A 71 -1.81 18.88 0.46
C GLN A 71 -3.24 19.35 0.13
N ALA A 72 -4.22 18.99 0.97
CA ALA A 72 -5.61 19.43 0.87
C ALA A 72 -5.89 20.63 1.77
N SER A 73 -5.35 20.61 3.00
CA SER A 73 -5.34 21.69 3.97
C SER A 73 -4.16 21.51 4.93
N GLU A 74 -3.97 22.36 5.90
CA GLU A 74 -2.88 22.23 6.87
C GLU A 74 -2.91 20.84 7.55
N GLY A 75 -1.83 20.07 7.37
CA GLY A 75 -1.66 18.73 7.93
C GLY A 75 -2.55 17.62 7.30
N VAL A 76 -3.45 17.97 6.39
CA VAL A 76 -4.33 17.02 5.71
C VAL A 76 -3.87 16.79 4.27
N PHE A 77 -3.72 15.54 3.88
CA PHE A 77 -3.26 15.16 2.55
C PHE A 77 -4.34 14.39 1.78
N ARG A 78 -4.26 14.46 0.47
CA ARG A 78 -5.10 13.73 -0.48
C ARG A 78 -4.26 13.04 -1.55
N LEU A 79 -4.84 12.09 -2.22
CA LEU A 79 -4.27 11.52 -3.44
C LEU A 79 -4.35 12.53 -4.60
N PRO A 80 -3.48 12.39 -5.62
CA PRO A 80 -3.60 13.13 -6.86
C PRO A 80 -4.97 12.91 -7.50
N THR A 81 -5.54 13.95 -8.09
CA THR A 81 -6.67 13.81 -9.01
C THR A 81 -6.27 12.98 -10.24
N ALA A 82 -7.22 12.53 -11.03
CA ALA A 82 -6.94 11.80 -12.26
C ALA A 82 -6.01 12.58 -13.21
N GLU A 83 -6.13 13.90 -13.27
CA GLU A 83 -5.28 14.76 -14.11
C GLU A 83 -3.86 14.89 -13.54
N GLU A 84 -3.73 15.12 -12.22
CA GLU A 84 -2.42 15.16 -11.54
C GLU A 84 -1.72 13.80 -11.65
N GLY A 85 -2.47 12.69 -11.49
CA GLY A 85 -1.96 11.34 -11.66
C GLY A 85 -1.46 11.05 -13.08
N ARG A 86 -2.20 11.48 -14.10
CA ARG A 86 -1.75 11.36 -15.51
C ARG A 86 -0.43 12.08 -15.73
N ARG A 87 -0.27 13.32 -15.21
CA ARG A 87 0.97 14.08 -15.31
C ARG A 87 2.14 13.39 -14.61
N LEU A 88 1.87 12.84 -13.42
CA LEU A 88 2.86 12.06 -12.66
C LEU A 88 3.34 10.85 -13.48
N LEU A 89 2.42 10.04 -14.01
CA LEU A 89 2.75 8.87 -14.82
C LEU A 89 3.51 9.23 -16.10
N ALA A 90 3.11 10.30 -16.78
CA ALA A 90 3.80 10.77 -17.99
C ALA A 90 5.25 11.19 -17.68
N ARG A 91 5.49 11.86 -16.53
CA ARG A 91 6.83 12.25 -16.07
C ARG A 91 7.71 11.04 -15.80
N LEU A 92 7.15 9.99 -15.21
CA LEU A 92 7.84 8.74 -14.89
C LEU A 92 7.94 7.78 -16.11
N GLY A 93 7.42 8.16 -17.28
CA GLY A 93 7.38 7.29 -18.44
C GLY A 93 6.54 6.03 -18.25
N ILE A 94 5.54 6.08 -17.34
CA ILE A 94 4.67 4.95 -17.02
C ILE A 94 3.45 4.96 -17.94
N THR A 95 3.25 3.86 -18.65
CA THR A 95 2.06 3.56 -19.46
C THR A 95 1.26 2.44 -18.80
N ARG A 96 0.09 2.09 -19.34
CA ARG A 96 -0.71 0.97 -18.84
C ARG A 96 0.05 -0.37 -18.84
N ASP A 97 0.98 -0.53 -19.78
CA ASP A 97 1.71 -1.78 -19.99
C ASP A 97 3.05 -1.82 -19.26
N THR A 98 3.40 -0.75 -18.57
CA THR A 98 4.62 -0.67 -17.77
C THR A 98 4.50 -1.52 -16.51
N THR A 99 5.51 -2.31 -16.20
CA THR A 99 5.71 -2.96 -14.91
C THR A 99 6.42 -1.97 -13.99
N VAL A 100 5.82 -1.63 -12.86
CA VAL A 100 6.36 -0.64 -11.92
C VAL A 100 6.84 -1.35 -10.66
N VAL A 101 8.10 -1.11 -10.28
CA VAL A 101 8.67 -1.55 -9.00
C VAL A 101 9.03 -0.32 -8.18
N LEU A 102 8.46 -0.24 -6.99
CA LEU A 102 8.65 0.86 -6.04
C LEU A 102 9.56 0.42 -4.92
N TYR A 103 10.46 1.28 -4.47
CA TYR A 103 11.24 1.03 -3.28
C TYR A 103 11.58 2.31 -2.53
N ASP A 104 11.94 2.14 -1.28
CA ASP A 104 12.52 3.15 -0.39
C ASP A 104 13.53 2.49 0.55
N ASP A 105 13.98 3.20 1.56
CA ASP A 105 14.88 2.72 2.61
C ASP A 105 14.20 2.59 3.99
N GLU A 106 12.88 2.80 4.06
CA GLU A 106 12.08 2.76 5.29
C GLU A 106 11.06 1.60 5.32
N GLY A 107 11.44 0.42 4.80
CA GLY A 107 10.59 -0.77 4.86
C GLY A 107 9.31 -0.69 4.02
N GLY A 108 9.33 0.09 2.95
CA GLY A 108 8.19 0.25 2.04
C GLY A 108 7.19 1.34 2.45
N LEU A 109 7.54 2.21 3.40
CA LEU A 109 6.64 3.26 3.90
C LEU A 109 6.25 4.29 2.83
N HIS A 110 7.24 4.81 2.11
CA HIS A 110 7.06 5.78 1.03
C HIS A 110 6.56 5.09 -0.24
N ALA A 111 7.10 3.91 -0.55
CA ALA A 111 6.69 3.08 -1.68
C ALA A 111 5.21 2.71 -1.60
N ALA A 112 4.69 2.41 -0.41
CA ALA A 112 3.28 2.09 -0.22
C ALA A 112 2.34 3.27 -0.50
N TRP A 113 2.78 4.53 -0.30
CA TRP A 113 1.98 5.68 -0.70
C TRP A 113 1.84 5.75 -2.22
N LEU A 114 2.93 5.61 -2.97
CA LEU A 114 2.85 5.62 -4.43
C LEU A 114 2.13 4.38 -4.96
N PHE A 115 2.26 3.22 -4.30
CA PHE A 115 1.46 2.05 -4.60
C PHE A 115 -0.05 2.36 -4.49
N LEU A 116 -0.49 2.97 -3.38
CA LEU A 116 -1.89 3.38 -3.20
C LEU A 116 -2.35 4.32 -4.32
N VAL A 117 -1.53 5.32 -4.68
CA VAL A 117 -1.83 6.25 -5.79
C VAL A 117 -2.06 5.48 -7.09
N LEU A 118 -1.15 4.57 -7.44
CA LEU A 118 -1.21 3.81 -8.69
C LEU A 118 -2.35 2.80 -8.69
N ASP A 119 -2.64 2.13 -7.57
CA ASP A 119 -3.74 1.19 -7.42
C ASP A 119 -5.10 1.93 -7.57
N VAL A 120 -5.27 3.08 -6.90
CA VAL A 120 -6.48 3.91 -7.03
C VAL A 120 -6.64 4.46 -8.45
N LEU A 121 -5.56 4.81 -9.12
CA LEU A 121 -5.58 5.21 -10.53
C LEU A 121 -5.85 4.05 -11.48
N GLY A 122 -5.86 2.80 -10.99
CA GLY A 122 -6.16 1.59 -11.76
C GLY A 122 -4.99 1.07 -12.59
N HIS A 123 -3.75 1.30 -12.15
CA HIS A 123 -2.58 0.73 -12.81
C HIS A 123 -2.43 -0.76 -12.43
N PRO A 124 -2.35 -1.70 -13.40
CA PRO A 124 -2.49 -3.12 -13.12
C PRO A 124 -1.22 -3.82 -12.63
N ARG A 125 -0.03 -3.24 -12.83
CA ARG A 125 1.27 -3.91 -12.61
C ARG A 125 2.19 -3.06 -11.75
N VAL A 126 1.92 -3.03 -10.43
CA VAL A 126 2.72 -2.31 -9.44
C VAL A 126 3.17 -3.28 -8.36
N SER A 127 4.45 -3.23 -8.02
CA SER A 127 5.05 -4.01 -6.94
C SER A 127 5.83 -3.11 -6.00
N ILE A 128 6.01 -3.57 -4.75
CA ILE A 128 7.02 -3.04 -3.84
C ILE A 128 8.17 -4.04 -3.76
N LEU A 129 9.41 -3.53 -3.74
CA LEU A 129 10.62 -4.33 -3.52
C LEU A 129 10.76 -4.65 -2.03
N ASP A 130 10.68 -5.94 -1.68
CA ASP A 130 10.76 -6.42 -0.31
C ASP A 130 12.11 -6.11 0.34
N GLY A 131 12.08 -5.33 1.44
CA GLY A 131 13.27 -4.85 2.14
C GLY A 131 14.00 -3.68 1.46
N GLY A 132 13.43 -3.13 0.38
CA GLY A 132 13.89 -1.90 -0.27
C GLY A 132 15.37 -1.87 -0.65
N SER A 133 15.95 -0.66 -0.61
CA SER A 133 17.37 -0.43 -0.94
C SER A 133 18.32 -1.17 -0.01
N GLN A 134 17.97 -1.35 1.26
CA GLN A 134 18.84 -2.02 2.25
C GLN A 134 19.05 -3.50 1.88
N ARG A 135 17.96 -4.22 1.61
CA ARG A 135 18.05 -5.65 1.24
C ARG A 135 18.66 -5.85 -0.15
N TRP A 136 18.37 -4.94 -1.08
CA TRP A 136 18.99 -4.95 -2.40
C TRP A 136 20.52 -4.91 -2.29
N ARG A 137 21.05 -3.94 -1.54
CA ARG A 137 22.50 -3.76 -1.32
C ARG A 137 23.12 -4.92 -0.53
N ALA A 138 22.45 -5.39 0.52
CA ALA A 138 22.93 -6.53 1.32
C ALA A 138 23.02 -7.82 0.48
N GLY A 139 22.19 -7.97 -0.53
CA GLY A 139 22.22 -9.06 -1.51
C GLY A 139 23.26 -8.90 -2.62
N GLY A 140 24.08 -7.84 -2.60
CA GLY A 140 25.08 -7.57 -3.66
C GLY A 140 24.47 -7.03 -4.95
N GLY A 141 23.27 -6.47 -4.90
CA GLY A 141 22.61 -5.83 -6.05
C GLY A 141 23.43 -4.65 -6.59
N ALA A 142 23.43 -4.47 -7.91
CA ALA A 142 24.14 -3.38 -8.56
C ALA A 142 23.66 -2.01 -8.04
N TRP A 143 24.60 -1.09 -7.85
CA TRP A 143 24.35 0.23 -7.27
C TRP A 143 25.09 1.29 -8.07
N THR A 144 24.43 2.37 -8.47
CA THR A 144 25.01 3.40 -9.34
C THR A 144 24.60 4.80 -8.90
N THR A 145 25.36 5.80 -9.32
CA THR A 145 25.00 7.23 -9.26
C THR A 145 24.65 7.79 -10.65
N GLU A 146 24.67 6.94 -11.69
CA GLU A 146 24.33 7.33 -13.05
C GLU A 146 22.81 7.54 -13.17
N LEU A 147 22.43 8.76 -13.58
CA LEU A 147 21.02 9.09 -13.77
C LEU A 147 20.45 8.36 -14.99
N PRO A 148 19.26 7.74 -14.88
CA PRO A 148 18.66 7.03 -16.00
C PRO A 148 18.18 7.99 -17.07
N ASP A 149 18.45 7.66 -18.34
CA ASP A 149 17.80 8.32 -19.48
C ASP A 149 16.44 7.66 -19.74
N VAL A 150 15.40 8.24 -19.17
CA VAL A 150 14.04 7.74 -19.34
C VAL A 150 13.26 8.65 -20.27
N PRO A 151 12.85 8.16 -21.43
CA PRO A 151 11.99 8.90 -22.32
C PRO A 151 10.67 9.25 -21.64
N ARG A 152 10.34 10.54 -21.56
CA ARG A 152 8.99 10.97 -21.11
C ARG A 152 7.96 10.33 -22.04
N SER A 153 7.00 9.60 -21.46
CA SER A 153 5.93 9.07 -22.29
C SER A 153 5.05 10.20 -22.80
N ARG A 154 4.87 10.24 -24.13
CA ARG A 154 3.86 11.10 -24.75
C ARG A 154 2.46 10.48 -24.70
N VAL A 155 2.37 9.19 -24.35
CA VAL A 155 1.11 8.47 -24.24
C VAL A 155 0.63 8.58 -22.81
N VAL A 156 -0.42 9.36 -22.61
CA VAL A 156 -1.11 9.46 -21.32
C VAL A 156 -1.96 8.19 -21.15
N PRO A 157 -1.72 7.37 -20.11
CA PRO A 157 -2.48 6.15 -19.91
C PRO A 157 -3.96 6.46 -19.67
N THR A 158 -4.84 5.71 -20.33
CA THR A 158 -6.27 5.71 -19.98
C THR A 158 -6.43 4.94 -18.68
N LEU A 159 -6.54 5.66 -17.59
CA LEU A 159 -6.74 5.11 -16.25
C LEU A 159 -8.22 4.87 -16.01
N ARG A 160 -8.53 3.85 -15.22
CA ARG A 160 -9.86 3.58 -14.68
C ARG A 160 -9.80 3.73 -13.15
N PRO A 161 -9.96 4.95 -12.62
CA PRO A 161 -9.85 5.20 -11.19
C PRO A 161 -10.84 4.33 -10.39
N GLN A 162 -10.34 3.75 -9.31
CA GLN A 162 -11.15 2.99 -8.36
C GLN A 162 -11.67 3.96 -7.28
N SER A 163 -12.76 4.67 -7.58
CA SER A 163 -13.35 5.68 -6.69
C SER A 163 -13.77 5.11 -5.33
N ASP A 164 -14.10 3.82 -5.27
CA ASP A 164 -14.57 3.15 -4.06
C ASP A 164 -13.43 2.79 -3.09
N SER A 165 -12.18 2.97 -3.51
CA SER A 165 -11.00 2.72 -2.67
C SER A 165 -10.60 3.91 -1.79
N VAL A 166 -11.33 5.04 -1.86
CA VAL A 166 -11.05 6.24 -1.06
C VAL A 166 -12.33 6.75 -0.40
N ALA A 167 -12.24 7.14 0.88
CA ALA A 167 -13.36 7.67 1.63
C ALA A 167 -13.02 8.99 2.32
N GLY A 168 -14.03 9.83 2.50
CA GLY A 168 -13.98 11.02 3.36
C GLY A 168 -14.57 10.75 4.75
N ALA A 169 -14.40 11.69 5.67
CA ALA A 169 -14.85 11.58 7.07
C ALA A 169 -16.34 11.24 7.22
N SER A 170 -17.21 11.85 6.42
CA SER A 170 -18.67 11.59 6.49
C SER A 170 -18.98 10.14 6.11
N TRP A 171 -18.35 9.60 5.07
CA TRP A 171 -18.51 8.21 4.67
C TRP A 171 -18.09 7.23 5.78
N VAL A 172 -16.99 7.52 6.48
CA VAL A 172 -16.50 6.73 7.61
C VAL A 172 -17.47 6.84 8.80
N ARG A 173 -17.86 8.07 9.19
CA ARG A 173 -18.82 8.32 10.29
C ARG A 173 -20.11 7.53 10.11
N ASP A 174 -20.69 7.56 8.91
CA ASP A 174 -21.96 6.91 8.61
C ASP A 174 -21.88 5.37 8.63
N ARG A 175 -20.69 4.81 8.91
CA ARG A 175 -20.41 3.35 8.93
C ARG A 175 -19.79 2.83 10.22
N LEU A 176 -19.69 3.64 11.27
CA LEU A 176 -19.06 3.24 12.54
C LEU A 176 -19.72 2.00 13.17
N ASP A 177 -21.06 1.90 13.09
CA ASP A 177 -21.82 0.80 13.69
C ASP A 177 -22.02 -0.42 12.76
N ARG A 178 -21.40 -0.42 11.59
CA ARG A 178 -21.57 -1.48 10.60
C ARG A 178 -20.67 -2.66 10.88
N ARG A 179 -21.24 -3.85 11.03
CA ARG A 179 -20.51 -5.10 11.29
C ARG A 179 -19.68 -5.59 10.10
N ASP A 180 -20.04 -5.18 8.89
CA ASP A 180 -19.33 -5.48 7.64
C ASP A 180 -18.22 -4.47 7.29
N VAL A 181 -17.94 -3.52 8.21
CA VAL A 181 -16.83 -2.57 8.12
C VAL A 181 -15.87 -2.78 9.30
N ALA A 182 -14.58 -2.72 9.05
CA ALA A 182 -13.52 -2.70 10.04
C ALA A 182 -12.64 -1.47 9.84
N LEU A 183 -12.29 -0.77 10.92
CA LEU A 183 -11.38 0.36 10.88
C LEU A 183 -10.04 -0.07 11.48
N VAL A 184 -8.94 0.24 10.79
CA VAL A 184 -7.59 -0.07 11.25
C VAL A 184 -6.81 1.22 11.42
N ASP A 185 -6.41 1.49 12.66
CA ASP A 185 -5.51 2.59 13.02
C ASP A 185 -4.06 2.11 12.95
N ALA A 186 -3.29 2.65 12.02
CA ALA A 186 -1.89 2.29 11.80
C ALA A 186 -0.90 3.10 12.65
N ARG A 187 -1.39 3.94 13.59
CA ARG A 187 -0.57 4.76 14.49
C ARG A 187 0.03 3.91 15.62
N SER A 188 0.93 4.53 16.39
CA SER A 188 1.44 3.94 17.62
C SER A 188 0.30 3.79 18.66
N TRP A 189 0.53 2.91 19.64
CA TRP A 189 -0.41 2.71 20.74
C TRP A 189 -0.66 4.00 21.54
N ASP A 190 0.36 4.83 21.73
CA ASP A 190 0.23 6.09 22.46
C ASP A 190 -0.59 7.14 21.70
N GLU A 191 -0.48 7.20 20.37
CA GLU A 191 -1.36 8.03 19.55
C GLU A 191 -2.81 7.51 19.59
N TYR A 192 -3.00 6.19 19.50
CA TYR A 192 -4.32 5.53 19.51
C TYR A 192 -5.07 5.77 20.82
N THR A 193 -4.39 5.64 21.97
CA THR A 193 -4.97 5.90 23.30
C THR A 193 -5.08 7.38 23.66
N GLY A 194 -4.52 8.27 22.81
CA GLY A 194 -4.53 9.71 23.05
C GLY A 194 -3.49 10.20 24.07
N ARG A 195 -2.51 9.36 24.44
CA ARG A 195 -1.36 9.76 25.29
C ARG A 195 -0.38 10.66 24.50
N ASP A 196 -0.16 10.34 23.21
CA ASP A 196 0.54 11.22 22.26
C ASP A 196 -0.49 12.07 21.50
N LEU A 197 -0.58 13.34 21.83
CA LEU A 197 -1.58 14.27 21.30
C LEU A 197 -1.07 14.96 20.02
N ARG A 198 -1.55 14.54 18.84
CA ARG A 198 -1.16 15.10 17.53
C ARG A 198 -2.29 15.83 16.80
N ALA A 199 -3.40 16.12 17.47
CA ALA A 199 -4.53 16.91 17.00
C ALA A 199 -5.15 17.64 18.20
N ARG A 200 -6.22 18.41 18.00
CA ARG A 200 -6.94 19.07 19.10
C ARG A 200 -7.49 18.08 20.12
N ARG A 201 -7.77 16.86 19.71
CA ARG A 201 -8.31 15.78 20.56
C ARG A 201 -7.44 14.53 20.41
N GLY A 202 -7.21 13.82 21.51
CA GLY A 202 -6.52 12.53 21.54
C GLY A 202 -7.51 11.36 21.55
N GLY A 203 -7.06 10.18 21.15
CA GLY A 203 -7.86 8.98 21.04
C GLY A 203 -7.91 8.43 19.60
N HIS A 204 -8.96 7.71 19.25
CA HIS A 204 -9.14 7.06 17.98
C HIS A 204 -10.58 7.13 17.47
N ILE A 205 -10.80 6.72 16.21
CA ILE A 205 -12.15 6.61 15.63
C ILE A 205 -12.88 5.43 16.32
N PRO A 206 -14.15 5.62 16.78
CA PRO A 206 -14.87 4.59 17.50
C PRO A 206 -14.89 3.24 16.78
N GLY A 207 -14.62 2.16 17.54
CA GLY A 207 -14.57 0.80 17.03
C GLY A 207 -13.35 0.45 16.18
N ALA A 208 -12.39 1.35 16.02
CA ALA A 208 -11.14 1.06 15.31
C ALA A 208 -10.24 0.12 16.14
N VAL A 209 -9.57 -0.80 15.46
CA VAL A 209 -8.51 -1.63 16.06
C VAL A 209 -7.14 -1.03 15.76
N ASN A 210 -6.20 -1.13 16.71
CA ASN A 210 -4.86 -0.64 16.52
C ASN A 210 -3.93 -1.74 16.00
N ILE A 211 -3.46 -1.58 14.79
CA ILE A 211 -2.39 -2.40 14.20
C ILE A 211 -1.33 -1.44 13.68
N GLU A 212 -0.35 -1.12 14.52
CA GLU A 212 0.74 -0.22 14.15
C GLU A 212 1.48 -0.77 12.91
N TRP A 213 1.70 0.09 11.92
CA TRP A 213 2.29 -0.29 10.63
C TRP A 213 3.62 -1.04 10.73
N LYS A 214 4.47 -0.70 11.71
CA LYS A 214 5.76 -1.38 11.94
C LYS A 214 5.62 -2.86 12.29
N ARG A 215 4.46 -3.28 12.81
CA ARG A 215 4.19 -4.69 13.11
C ARG A 215 4.12 -5.58 11.88
N HIS A 216 4.03 -5.01 10.69
CA HIS A 216 4.08 -5.75 9.43
C HIS A 216 5.49 -6.17 9.03
N LEU A 217 6.51 -5.56 9.62
CA LEU A 217 7.91 -5.73 9.22
C LEU A 217 8.66 -6.66 10.18
N GLN A 218 9.66 -7.32 9.62
CA GLN A 218 10.72 -7.99 10.35
C GLN A 218 11.80 -6.99 10.76
N ALA A 219 12.78 -7.41 11.56
CA ALA A 219 13.84 -6.55 12.04
C ALA A 219 14.79 -6.04 10.93
N ASP A 220 14.83 -6.74 9.79
CA ASP A 220 15.62 -6.39 8.61
C ASP A 220 14.86 -5.51 7.60
N GLY A 221 13.68 -5.01 7.97
CA GLY A 221 12.85 -4.16 7.13
C GLY A 221 12.05 -4.91 6.05
N THR A 222 12.13 -6.23 5.98
CA THR A 222 11.31 -7.02 5.07
C THR A 222 9.91 -7.25 5.63
N PHE A 223 8.94 -7.53 4.76
CA PHE A 223 7.59 -7.89 5.21
C PHE A 223 7.61 -9.25 5.91
N LYS A 224 6.81 -9.38 6.96
CA LYS A 224 6.57 -10.65 7.62
C LYS A 224 5.91 -11.66 6.66
N PRO A 225 6.07 -12.98 6.94
CA PRO A 225 5.38 -14.02 6.18
C PRO A 225 3.87 -13.76 6.10
N LEU A 226 3.26 -13.98 4.92
CA LEU A 226 1.83 -13.72 4.70
C LEU A 226 0.92 -14.44 5.69
N ALA A 227 1.32 -15.61 6.16
CA ALA A 227 0.57 -16.37 7.18
C ALA A 227 0.53 -15.62 8.51
N GLU A 228 1.65 -15.04 8.96
CA GLU A 228 1.74 -14.25 10.19
C GLU A 228 0.94 -12.96 10.08
N LEU A 229 1.03 -12.27 8.92
CA LEU A 229 0.23 -11.08 8.66
C LEU A 229 -1.28 -11.39 8.69
N ARG A 230 -1.73 -12.48 8.05
CA ARG A 230 -3.14 -12.90 8.11
C ARG A 230 -3.60 -13.17 9.53
N GLN A 231 -2.81 -13.89 10.31
CA GLN A 231 -3.13 -14.19 11.71
C GLN A 231 -3.28 -12.91 12.53
N MET A 232 -2.40 -11.92 12.33
CA MET A 232 -2.45 -10.63 13.02
C MET A 232 -3.79 -9.90 12.77
N TYR A 233 -4.24 -9.82 11.52
CA TYR A 233 -5.51 -9.18 11.17
C TYR A 233 -6.72 -9.98 11.67
N GLN A 234 -6.68 -11.30 11.53
CA GLN A 234 -7.77 -12.19 12.01
C GLN A 234 -7.95 -12.13 13.52
N ALA A 235 -6.87 -12.01 14.30
CA ALA A 235 -6.92 -11.87 15.75
C ALA A 235 -7.72 -10.63 16.17
N GLU A 236 -7.65 -9.56 15.37
CA GLU A 236 -8.41 -8.32 15.56
C GLU A 236 -9.76 -8.32 14.80
N ARG A 237 -10.23 -9.49 14.33
CA ARG A 237 -11.48 -9.65 13.56
C ARG A 237 -11.56 -8.79 12.30
N VAL A 238 -10.41 -8.40 11.75
CA VAL A 238 -10.30 -7.78 10.44
C VAL A 238 -10.19 -8.90 9.40
N THR A 239 -11.28 -9.20 8.72
CA THR A 239 -11.43 -10.37 7.84
C THR A 239 -11.76 -9.97 6.40
N PRO A 240 -11.43 -10.78 5.37
CA PRO A 240 -11.60 -10.40 3.96
C PRO A 240 -13.05 -10.19 3.49
N ASP A 241 -14.04 -10.67 4.25
CA ASP A 241 -15.46 -10.45 3.98
C ASP A 241 -15.91 -9.03 4.31
N LYS A 242 -15.12 -8.28 5.10
CA LYS A 242 -15.41 -6.90 5.47
C LYS A 242 -14.82 -5.89 4.49
N THR A 243 -15.38 -4.69 4.49
CA THR A 243 -14.72 -3.50 3.96
C THR A 243 -13.76 -2.98 5.03
N VAL A 244 -12.46 -2.90 4.72
CA VAL A 244 -11.45 -2.46 5.67
C VAL A 244 -11.03 -1.03 5.37
N VAL A 245 -11.25 -0.13 6.33
CA VAL A 245 -10.85 1.28 6.24
C VAL A 245 -9.52 1.45 6.98
N THR A 246 -8.53 2.01 6.30
CA THR A 246 -7.23 2.30 6.90
C THR A 246 -7.06 3.79 7.16
N TYR A 247 -6.50 4.15 8.33
CA TYR A 247 -6.12 5.52 8.65
C TYR A 247 -4.91 5.56 9.59
N CYS A 248 -4.27 6.71 9.70
CA CYS A 248 -3.23 6.98 10.69
C CYS A 248 -3.29 8.46 11.13
N GLN A 249 -2.17 9.16 11.23
CA GLN A 249 -2.18 10.62 11.45
C GLN A 249 -2.50 11.39 10.15
N THR A 250 -1.83 11.04 9.04
CA THR A 250 -1.91 11.73 7.74
C THR A 250 -1.98 10.76 6.56
N HIS A 251 -2.45 9.57 6.79
CA HIS A 251 -2.57 8.42 5.91
C HIS A 251 -1.24 7.82 5.39
N HIS A 252 -0.07 8.37 5.67
CA HIS A 252 1.22 7.85 5.17
C HIS A 252 1.47 6.41 5.67
N ARG A 253 1.46 6.19 6.99
CA ARG A 253 1.58 4.86 7.61
C ARG A 253 0.41 3.93 7.25
N ALA A 254 -0.78 4.50 7.07
CA ALA A 254 -1.96 3.75 6.67
C ALA A 254 -1.92 3.30 5.21
N ALA A 255 -1.17 3.96 4.34
CA ALA A 255 -0.91 3.47 2.99
C ALA A 255 -0.11 2.16 3.00
N HIS A 256 0.82 2.00 3.95
CA HIS A 256 1.52 0.73 4.15
C HIS A 256 0.54 -0.38 4.62
N THR A 257 -0.36 -0.06 5.55
CA THR A 257 -1.44 -0.98 5.97
C THR A 257 -2.36 -1.33 4.79
N TYR A 258 -2.71 -0.35 3.96
CA TYR A 258 -3.48 -0.57 2.73
C TYR A 258 -2.77 -1.58 1.81
N PHE A 259 -1.47 -1.36 1.54
CA PHE A 259 -0.68 -2.28 0.72
C PHE A 259 -0.70 -3.70 1.28
N VAL A 260 -0.45 -3.88 2.59
CA VAL A 260 -0.45 -5.21 3.22
C VAL A 260 -1.81 -5.91 3.08
N LEU A 261 -2.92 -5.21 3.26
CA LEU A 261 -4.25 -5.77 3.05
C LEU A 261 -4.48 -6.19 1.59
N ARG A 262 -4.03 -5.37 0.62
CA ARG A 262 -4.06 -5.73 -0.81
C ARG A 262 -3.19 -6.96 -1.09
N LEU A 263 -1.99 -7.02 -0.51
CA LEU A 263 -1.06 -8.17 -0.60
C LEU A 263 -1.68 -9.47 -0.03
N LEU A 264 -2.48 -9.35 1.04
CA LEU A 264 -3.21 -10.47 1.64
C LEU A 264 -4.46 -10.88 0.85
N GLY A 265 -4.83 -10.14 -0.21
CA GLY A 265 -5.96 -10.43 -1.07
C GLY A 265 -7.31 -9.91 -0.55
N TYR A 266 -7.31 -8.90 0.33
CA TYR A 266 -8.55 -8.26 0.76
C TYR A 266 -9.21 -7.52 -0.40
N PRO A 267 -10.45 -7.86 -0.75
CA PRO A 267 -11.09 -7.31 -1.96
C PRO A 267 -11.58 -5.87 -1.80
N ARG A 268 -11.85 -5.44 -0.58
CA ARG A 268 -12.40 -4.11 -0.28
C ARG A 268 -11.57 -3.41 0.78
N VAL A 269 -10.53 -2.69 0.33
CA VAL A 269 -9.70 -1.84 1.19
C VAL A 269 -9.93 -0.39 0.81
N VAL A 270 -10.20 0.44 1.80
CA VAL A 270 -10.56 1.86 1.63
C VAL A 270 -9.59 2.74 2.38
N ALA A 271 -9.02 3.71 1.69
CA ALA A 271 -8.12 4.71 2.26
C ALA A 271 -8.92 5.92 2.78
N TYR A 272 -8.91 6.16 4.07
CA TYR A 272 -9.38 7.42 4.64
C TYR A 272 -8.21 8.40 4.75
N THR A 273 -7.95 9.15 3.68
CA THR A 273 -6.76 10.00 3.56
C THR A 273 -6.72 11.20 4.51
N GLY A 274 -7.90 11.74 4.91
CA GLY A 274 -7.98 12.78 5.93
C GLY A 274 -7.46 12.35 7.30
N SER A 275 -7.64 11.07 7.63
CA SER A 275 -7.06 10.43 8.81
C SER A 275 -7.31 11.18 10.12
N TRP A 276 -6.46 11.00 11.13
CA TRP A 276 -6.63 11.68 12.42
C TRP A 276 -6.38 13.19 12.34
N ALA A 277 -5.56 13.65 11.40
CA ALA A 277 -5.35 15.07 11.15
C ALA A 277 -6.66 15.81 10.79
N GLU A 278 -7.60 15.13 10.10
CA GLU A 278 -8.96 15.65 9.90
C GLU A 278 -9.85 15.30 11.09
N TRP A 279 -9.96 14.01 11.46
CA TRP A 279 -10.92 13.52 12.45
C TRP A 279 -10.71 14.11 13.85
N GLY A 280 -9.48 14.09 14.34
CA GLY A 280 -9.11 14.60 15.67
C GLY A 280 -9.28 16.10 15.83
N ASN A 281 -9.36 16.86 14.73
CA ASN A 281 -9.55 18.30 14.73
C ASN A 281 -11.02 18.75 14.54
N ARG A 282 -11.93 17.82 14.24
CA ARG A 282 -13.36 18.08 14.03
C ARG A 282 -14.17 17.74 15.27
N ALA A 283 -14.79 18.77 15.86
CA ALA A 283 -15.60 18.61 17.09
C ALA A 283 -16.92 17.86 16.85
N ASP A 284 -17.42 17.83 15.61
CA ASP A 284 -18.65 17.14 15.19
C ASP A 284 -18.50 15.62 14.96
N LEU A 285 -17.25 15.11 15.08
CA LEU A 285 -16.99 13.68 14.90
C LEU A 285 -16.74 12.99 16.26
N PRO A 286 -17.27 11.77 16.48
CA PRO A 286 -17.09 11.02 17.71
C PRO A 286 -15.66 10.48 17.83
N LEU A 287 -15.23 10.17 19.07
CA LEU A 287 -13.98 9.50 19.35
C LEU A 287 -14.08 8.58 20.57
N GLU A 288 -13.13 7.63 20.66
CA GLU A 288 -12.84 6.78 21.83
C GLU A 288 -11.40 7.01 22.31
N ARG A 289 -11.11 6.56 23.56
CA ARG A 289 -9.80 6.65 24.20
C ARG A 289 -9.40 5.34 24.86
#